data_2371373a31400c9903c01677f38379b6
#
_entry.id   2371373a31400c9903c01677f38379b6
#
_cell.length_a   1.000
_cell.length_b   1.000
_cell.length_c   1.000
_cell.angle_alpha   90.00
_cell.angle_beta   90.00
_cell.angle_gamma   90.00
#
_symmetry.space_group_name_H-M   'P 1'
#
loop_
_entity.id
_entity.type
_entity.pdbx_description
1 polymer ?
#
loop_
_entity_poly.entity_id
_entity_poly.type
_entity_poly.pdbx_seq_one_letter_code
_entity_poly.pdbx_strand_id
1 'polypeptide(L)'
;MKIFIDDGSTNIKLAWLEDGDVKTLISPNSFKPEWSFSLLDDAAPANYEIDGEKFSFDPLSADAVVTTETRYQYSDVNVVAIQHALQQTGLKAQPVDVIVTLPISEYLDANNQKNKQNIERKKKNVMREVRVQGCDAFVIRSVAVLPESIPAGFSVLAGLEDDESLLIVDLGGTTLDVSHVRSKMTGITKTWCDPNIGVSLITSGVKEQMAVHANTRVSSFQADNII
;
A
#
# COMPACT_ATOMS: atom_id res chain seq x y z
N MET A 1 11.12 16.25 -4.25
CA MET A 1 11.62 14.98 -3.67
C MET A 1 10.88 13.82 -4.34
N LYS A 2 11.53 12.68 -4.56
CA LYS A 2 10.88 11.47 -5.09
C LYS A 2 10.77 10.42 -3.99
N ILE A 3 9.58 9.82 -3.85
CA ILE A 3 9.30 8.80 -2.83
C ILE A 3 8.72 7.57 -3.55
N PHE A 4 9.25 6.40 -3.26
CA PHE A 4 8.73 5.11 -3.71
C PHE A 4 7.77 4.59 -2.66
N ILE A 5 6.60 4.15 -3.08
CA ILE A 5 5.51 3.72 -2.20
C ILE A 5 4.95 2.39 -2.71
N ASP A 6 5.14 1.34 -1.94
CA ASP A 6 4.38 0.11 -2.09
C ASP A 6 3.12 0.26 -1.23
N ASP A 7 2.01 0.63 -1.88
CA ASP A 7 0.76 0.95 -1.20
C ASP A 7 -0.14 -0.28 -1.08
N GLY A 8 0.39 -1.27 -0.38
CA GLY A 8 -0.27 -2.54 -0.13
C GLY A 8 -1.52 -2.43 0.75
N SER A 9 -2.36 -3.45 0.71
CA SER A 9 -3.64 -3.49 1.42
C SER A 9 -3.49 -3.57 2.95
N THR A 10 -2.42 -4.16 3.46
CA THR A 10 -2.16 -4.31 4.90
C THR A 10 -1.17 -3.29 5.45
N ASN A 11 -0.19 -2.92 4.66
CA ASN A 11 0.85 -1.96 5.03
C ASN A 11 1.21 -1.08 3.84
N ILE A 12 1.52 0.18 4.11
CA ILE A 12 2.15 1.10 3.17
C ILE A 12 3.65 1.12 3.48
N LYS A 13 4.47 0.80 2.49
CA LYS A 13 5.93 0.81 2.63
C LYS A 13 6.51 1.94 1.79
N LEU A 14 7.34 2.77 2.39
CA LEU A 14 7.98 3.90 1.73
C LEU A 14 9.48 3.72 1.67
N ALA A 15 10.08 4.23 0.58
CA ALA A 15 11.52 4.41 0.46
C ALA A 15 11.84 5.75 -0.21
N TRP A 16 12.82 6.49 0.33
CA TRP A 16 13.29 7.76 -0.23
C TRP A 16 14.78 7.94 0.01
N LEU A 17 15.38 8.90 -0.69
CA LEU A 17 16.75 9.33 -0.45
C LEU A 17 16.75 10.60 0.39
N GLU A 18 17.50 10.58 1.48
CA GLU A 18 17.76 11.72 2.36
C GLU A 18 19.25 11.77 2.68
N ASP A 19 19.89 12.88 2.35
CA ASP A 19 21.33 13.12 2.52
C ASP A 19 22.22 12.02 1.90
N GLY A 20 21.76 11.39 0.82
CA GLY A 20 22.47 10.32 0.11
C GLY A 20 22.18 8.91 0.64
N ASP A 21 21.49 8.79 1.75
CA ASP A 21 21.10 7.51 2.34
C ASP A 21 19.68 7.10 1.94
N VAL A 22 19.45 5.80 1.78
CA VAL A 22 18.10 5.24 1.61
C VAL A 22 17.46 5.17 2.98
N LYS A 23 16.33 5.87 3.12
CA LYS A 23 15.42 5.75 4.27
C LYS A 23 14.21 4.92 3.89
N THR A 24 13.69 4.16 4.83
CA THR A 24 12.49 3.33 4.65
C THR A 24 11.55 3.49 5.83
N LEU A 25 10.24 3.26 5.58
CA LEU A 25 9.21 3.29 6.59
C LEU A 25 8.13 2.26 6.23
N ILE A 26 7.55 1.63 7.24
CA ILE A 26 6.36 0.78 7.10
C ILE A 26 5.27 1.38 7.99
N SER A 27 4.12 1.67 7.41
CA SER A 27 2.93 2.20 8.09
C SER A 27 1.78 1.20 7.96
N PRO A 28 1.17 0.76 9.06
CA PRO A 28 -0.02 -0.10 9.00
C PRO A 28 -1.16 0.59 8.28
N ASN A 29 -1.98 -0.19 7.58
CA ASN A 29 -3.15 0.29 6.87
C ASN A 29 -4.42 -0.01 7.68
N SER A 30 -4.75 0.87 8.63
CA SER A 30 -5.90 0.70 9.52
C SER A 30 -6.59 2.02 9.80
N PHE A 31 -7.71 2.27 9.13
CA PHE A 31 -8.45 3.54 9.20
C PHE A 31 -9.91 3.31 9.51
N LYS A 32 -10.45 4.08 10.45
CA LYS A 32 -11.89 4.19 10.70
C LYS A 32 -12.52 5.22 9.76
N PRO A 33 -13.78 5.03 9.31
CA PRO A 33 -14.50 5.99 8.46
C PRO A 33 -15.14 7.13 9.29
N GLU A 34 -14.42 7.65 10.25
CA GLU A 34 -14.82 8.77 11.12
C GLU A 34 -13.58 9.42 11.74
N TRP A 35 -13.70 10.61 12.29
CA TRP A 35 -12.64 11.21 13.07
C TRP A 35 -12.57 10.64 14.48
N SER A 36 -11.35 10.43 14.94
CA SER A 36 -11.06 10.12 16.36
C SER A 36 -10.96 11.39 17.17
N PHE A 37 -11.26 11.28 18.45
CA PHE A 37 -11.14 12.34 19.43
C PHE A 37 -10.16 11.92 20.54
N SER A 38 -9.28 12.83 20.95
CA SER A 38 -8.43 12.66 22.11
C SER A 38 -8.86 13.58 23.23
N LEU A 39 -8.84 13.07 24.45
CA LEU A 39 -9.07 13.87 25.67
C LEU A 39 -7.79 14.58 26.14
N LEU A 40 -6.62 14.16 25.64
CA LEU A 40 -5.32 14.68 26.02
C LEU A 40 -4.72 15.46 24.86
N ASP A 41 -4.33 16.70 25.08
CA ASP A 41 -3.79 17.59 24.05
C ASP A 41 -2.47 17.09 23.44
N ASP A 42 -1.72 16.26 24.17
CA ASP A 42 -0.41 15.73 23.74
C ASP A 42 -0.50 14.57 22.73
N ALA A 43 -1.69 14.04 22.47
CA ALA A 43 -1.91 12.91 21.56
C ALA A 43 -3.01 13.22 20.55
N ALA A 44 -2.78 14.22 19.69
CA ALA A 44 -3.73 14.53 18.63
C ALA A 44 -3.93 13.33 17.71
N PRO A 45 -5.18 12.88 17.48
CA PRO A 45 -5.44 11.76 16.58
C PRO A 45 -5.07 12.14 15.14
N ALA A 46 -4.57 11.17 14.39
CA ALA A 46 -4.28 11.35 12.98
C ALA A 46 -5.60 11.30 12.17
N ASN A 47 -6.23 12.46 11.99
CA ASN A 47 -7.50 12.65 11.31
C ASN A 47 -7.30 13.23 9.91
N TYR A 48 -8.03 12.69 8.95
CA TYR A 48 -7.95 13.00 7.52
C TYR A 48 -9.34 13.29 6.93
N GLU A 49 -9.38 14.12 5.90
CA GLU A 49 -10.58 14.37 5.11
C GLU A 49 -10.22 14.35 3.62
N ILE A 50 -11.02 13.63 2.83
CA ILE A 50 -10.91 13.54 1.38
C ILE A 50 -12.31 13.61 0.76
N ASP A 51 -12.56 14.59 -0.12
CA ASP A 51 -13.86 14.83 -0.79
C ASP A 51 -15.07 14.85 0.17
N GLY A 52 -14.86 15.31 1.41
CA GLY A 52 -15.88 15.38 2.47
C GLY A 52 -16.01 14.13 3.34
N GLU A 53 -15.38 13.03 2.95
CA GLU A 53 -15.32 11.80 3.76
C GLU A 53 -14.20 11.91 4.81
N LYS A 54 -14.48 11.40 6.01
CA LYS A 54 -13.61 11.51 7.17
C LYS A 54 -13.00 10.17 7.54
N PHE A 55 -11.71 10.19 7.86
CA PHE A 55 -10.98 9.01 8.30
C PHE A 55 -10.09 9.34 9.48
N SER A 56 -9.82 8.35 10.34
CA SER A 56 -8.76 8.44 11.34
C SER A 56 -7.94 7.17 11.37
N PHE A 57 -6.64 7.31 11.57
CA PHE A 57 -5.76 6.16 11.78
C PHE A 57 -6.02 5.58 13.18
N ASP A 58 -6.38 4.30 13.22
CA ASP A 58 -6.62 3.57 14.47
C ASP A 58 -6.27 2.07 14.28
N PRO A 59 -5.04 1.66 14.62
CA PRO A 59 -4.60 0.28 14.44
C PRO A 59 -5.32 -0.72 15.36
N LEU A 60 -5.99 -0.24 16.41
CA LEU A 60 -6.68 -1.09 17.37
C LEU A 60 -8.19 -1.24 17.08
N SER A 61 -8.72 -0.46 16.12
CA SER A 61 -10.14 -0.49 15.83
C SER A 61 -10.56 -1.78 15.09
N ALA A 62 -11.52 -2.49 15.65
CA ALA A 62 -12.18 -3.60 14.97
C ALA A 62 -13.13 -3.14 13.85
N ASP A 63 -13.44 -1.84 13.77
CA ASP A 63 -14.33 -1.21 12.78
C ASP A 63 -13.54 -0.49 11.68
N ALA A 64 -12.23 -0.80 11.53
CA ALA A 64 -11.42 -0.29 10.43
C ALA A 64 -11.98 -0.74 9.07
N VAL A 65 -11.85 0.15 8.08
CA VAL A 65 -12.26 -0.12 6.69
C VAL A 65 -11.52 -1.36 6.19
N VAL A 66 -12.24 -2.25 5.53
CA VAL A 66 -11.65 -3.42 4.86
C VAL A 66 -10.84 -2.95 3.65
N THR A 67 -9.55 -3.21 3.67
CA THR A 67 -8.59 -2.84 2.61
C THR A 67 -8.12 -4.02 1.78
N THR A 68 -8.39 -5.25 2.24
CA THR A 68 -7.94 -6.50 1.58
C THR A 68 -8.85 -6.89 0.40
N GLU A 69 -9.02 -5.94 -0.51
CA GLU A 69 -9.79 -6.07 -1.75
C GLU A 69 -9.07 -5.33 -2.89
N THR A 70 -9.14 -5.85 -4.11
CA THR A 70 -8.47 -5.23 -5.28
C THR A 70 -8.93 -3.79 -5.53
N ARG A 71 -10.22 -3.48 -5.28
CA ARG A 71 -10.77 -2.13 -5.43
C ARG A 71 -10.17 -1.10 -4.45
N TYR A 72 -9.52 -1.56 -3.36
CA TYR A 72 -8.78 -0.70 -2.42
C TYR A 72 -7.82 0.25 -3.15
N GLN A 73 -7.17 -0.21 -4.21
CA GLN A 73 -6.20 0.55 -4.99
C GLN A 73 -6.76 1.87 -5.58
N TYR A 74 -8.09 2.01 -5.62
CA TYR A 74 -8.80 3.16 -6.19
C TYR A 74 -9.73 3.84 -5.18
N SER A 75 -9.63 3.49 -3.91
CA SER A 75 -10.49 3.99 -2.84
C SER A 75 -9.91 5.24 -2.17
N ASP A 76 -10.76 5.94 -1.42
CA ASP A 76 -10.37 7.09 -0.61
C ASP A 76 -9.36 6.69 0.46
N VAL A 77 -9.58 5.54 1.09
CA VAL A 77 -8.71 5.05 2.15
C VAL A 77 -7.29 4.74 1.64
N ASN A 78 -7.11 4.36 0.37
CA ASN A 78 -5.79 4.22 -0.22
C ASN A 78 -5.02 5.55 -0.25
N VAL A 79 -5.69 6.63 -0.66
CA VAL A 79 -5.08 7.97 -0.72
C VAL A 79 -4.77 8.49 0.68
N VAL A 80 -5.69 8.28 1.62
CA VAL A 80 -5.51 8.63 3.03
C VAL A 80 -4.35 7.86 3.64
N ALA A 81 -4.22 6.56 3.36
CA ALA A 81 -3.13 5.72 3.87
C ALA A 81 -1.76 6.16 3.32
N ILE A 82 -1.67 6.52 2.04
CA ILE A 82 -0.46 7.11 1.45
C ILE A 82 -0.11 8.41 2.17
N GLN A 83 -1.08 9.31 2.37
CA GLN A 83 -0.86 10.58 3.04
C GLN A 83 -0.42 10.38 4.50
N HIS A 84 -1.05 9.44 5.22
CA HIS A 84 -0.64 9.09 6.58
C HIS A 84 0.80 8.59 6.63
N ALA A 85 1.16 7.65 5.75
CA ALA A 85 2.52 7.13 5.69
C ALA A 85 3.55 8.23 5.39
N LEU A 86 3.23 9.18 4.50
CA LEU A 86 4.05 10.37 4.24
C LEU A 86 4.22 11.23 5.50
N GLN A 87 3.17 11.45 6.29
CA GLN A 87 3.26 12.18 7.56
C GLN A 87 4.18 11.48 8.58
N GLN A 88 4.22 10.15 8.58
CA GLN A 88 5.07 9.36 9.49
C GLN A 88 6.56 9.40 9.12
N THR A 89 6.95 9.91 7.95
CA THR A 89 8.37 10.01 7.53
C THR A 89 9.17 10.99 8.40
N GLY A 90 8.52 11.90 9.11
CA GLY A 90 9.16 13.03 9.79
C GLY A 90 9.63 14.14 8.86
N LEU A 91 9.49 13.99 7.56
CA LEU A 91 9.79 15.04 6.59
C LEU A 91 8.79 16.19 6.73
N LYS A 92 9.25 17.40 6.49
CA LYS A 92 8.36 18.56 6.40
C LYS A 92 7.45 18.40 5.17
N ALA A 93 6.15 18.66 5.35
CA ALA A 93 5.18 18.64 4.26
C ALA A 93 5.63 19.54 3.10
N GLN A 94 5.66 18.97 1.91
CA GLN A 94 6.18 19.61 0.70
C GLN A 94 5.60 18.96 -0.56
N PRO A 95 5.76 19.57 -1.74
CA PRO A 95 5.46 18.89 -3.01
C PRO A 95 6.39 17.69 -3.24
N VAL A 96 5.81 16.52 -3.54
CA VAL A 96 6.54 15.27 -3.79
C VAL A 96 6.13 14.65 -5.13
N ASP A 97 7.06 13.94 -5.73
CA ASP A 97 6.81 13.03 -6.86
C ASP A 97 6.78 11.61 -6.30
N VAL A 98 5.72 10.87 -6.55
CA VAL A 98 5.58 9.51 -6.01
C VAL A 98 5.59 8.45 -7.11
N ILE A 99 6.13 7.29 -6.77
CA ILE A 99 6.01 6.07 -7.56
C ILE A 99 5.21 5.09 -6.70
N VAL A 100 4.02 4.73 -7.15
CA VAL A 100 3.11 3.79 -6.47
C VAL A 100 3.02 2.47 -7.23
N THR A 101 2.40 1.48 -6.63
CA THR A 101 2.26 0.15 -7.23
C THR A 101 0.80 -0.19 -7.58
N LEU A 102 0.63 -1.18 -8.44
CA LEU A 102 -0.61 -1.88 -8.72
C LEU A 102 -0.35 -3.38 -8.78
N PRO A 103 -1.25 -4.22 -8.27
CA PRO A 103 -1.23 -5.65 -8.49
C PRO A 103 -1.06 -5.98 -9.98
N ILE A 104 -0.39 -7.06 -10.29
CA ILE A 104 -0.12 -7.45 -11.68
C ILE A 104 -1.43 -7.60 -12.47
N SER A 105 -2.47 -8.13 -11.84
CA SER A 105 -3.81 -8.28 -12.43
C SER A 105 -4.47 -6.95 -12.82
N GLU A 106 -4.12 -5.86 -12.13
CA GLU A 106 -4.62 -4.51 -12.42
C GLU A 106 -3.70 -3.74 -13.37
N TYR A 107 -2.39 -4.00 -13.29
CA TYR A 107 -1.38 -3.33 -14.09
C TYR A 107 -1.33 -3.84 -15.55
N LEU A 108 -1.59 -5.13 -15.78
CA LEU A 108 -1.63 -5.74 -17.09
C LEU A 108 -3.08 -5.99 -17.54
N ASP A 109 -3.31 -5.92 -18.84
CA ASP A 109 -4.56 -6.33 -19.47
C ASP A 109 -4.55 -7.83 -19.85
N ALA A 110 -5.65 -8.32 -20.41
CA ALA A 110 -5.79 -9.71 -20.82
C ALA A 110 -4.79 -10.15 -21.92
N ASN A 111 -4.10 -9.21 -22.56
CA ASN A 111 -3.07 -9.48 -23.56
C ASN A 111 -1.64 -9.32 -23.00
N ASN A 112 -1.50 -9.26 -21.67
CA ASN A 112 -0.24 -8.97 -20.97
C ASN A 112 0.42 -7.64 -21.40
N GLN A 113 -0.40 -6.66 -21.76
CA GLN A 113 0.04 -5.30 -22.04
C GLN A 113 -0.34 -4.38 -20.89
N LYS A 114 0.33 -3.23 -20.76
CA LYS A 114 0.01 -2.24 -19.74
C LYS A 114 -1.45 -1.80 -19.86
N ASN A 115 -2.21 -2.01 -18.78
CA ASN A 115 -3.58 -1.53 -18.68
C ASN A 115 -3.59 -0.01 -18.45
N LYS A 116 -3.58 0.74 -19.54
CA LYS A 116 -3.51 2.22 -19.49
C LYS A 116 -4.68 2.83 -18.72
N GLN A 117 -5.85 2.22 -18.78
CA GLN A 117 -7.06 2.72 -18.09
C GLN A 117 -6.88 2.63 -16.55
N ASN A 118 -6.46 1.48 -16.06
CA ASN A 118 -6.24 1.27 -14.62
C ASN A 118 -5.08 2.13 -14.11
N ILE A 119 -3.99 2.21 -14.87
CA ILE A 119 -2.83 3.05 -14.54
C ILE A 119 -3.26 4.53 -14.42
N GLU A 120 -4.01 5.06 -15.37
CA GLU A 120 -4.47 6.46 -15.31
C GLU A 120 -5.52 6.68 -14.20
N ARG A 121 -6.38 5.68 -13.93
CA ARG A 121 -7.31 5.72 -12.79
C ARG A 121 -6.54 5.80 -11.48
N LYS A 122 -5.49 4.99 -11.29
CA LYS A 122 -4.62 4.99 -10.10
C LYS A 122 -3.94 6.34 -9.92
N LYS A 123 -3.33 6.90 -10.98
CA LYS A 123 -2.70 8.22 -10.93
C LYS A 123 -3.67 9.30 -10.48
N LYS A 124 -4.87 9.35 -11.08
CA LYS A 124 -5.90 10.33 -10.72
C LYS A 124 -6.34 10.17 -9.27
N ASN A 125 -6.50 8.94 -8.80
CA ASN A 125 -6.87 8.66 -7.41
C ASN A 125 -5.83 9.21 -6.44
N VAL A 126 -4.55 8.86 -6.64
CA VAL A 126 -3.44 9.24 -5.74
C VAL A 126 -3.17 10.74 -5.75
N MET A 127 -3.48 11.45 -6.83
CA MET A 127 -3.32 12.92 -6.92
C MET A 127 -4.42 13.73 -6.24
N ARG A 128 -5.43 13.08 -5.66
CA ARG A 128 -6.51 13.78 -4.94
C ARG A 128 -5.97 14.44 -3.68
N GLU A 129 -6.54 15.58 -3.33
CA GLU A 129 -6.17 16.33 -2.15
C GLU A 129 -6.71 15.67 -0.89
N VAL A 130 -5.85 15.51 0.11
CA VAL A 130 -6.22 15.07 1.46
C VAL A 130 -5.93 16.20 2.43
N ARG A 131 -6.89 16.54 3.26
CA ARG A 131 -6.68 17.45 4.40
C ARG A 131 -6.25 16.64 5.62
N VAL A 132 -5.27 17.15 6.32
CA VAL A 132 -4.77 16.58 7.58
C VAL A 132 -5.13 17.52 8.71
N GLN A 133 -5.78 17.02 9.75
CA GLN A 133 -6.15 17.86 10.87
C GLN A 133 -4.89 18.26 11.66
N GLY A 134 -4.70 19.55 11.86
CA GLY A 134 -3.63 20.09 12.73
C GLY A 134 -2.26 20.25 12.09
N CYS A 135 -2.06 19.84 10.82
CA CYS A 135 -0.80 20.06 10.12
C CYS A 135 -0.98 20.17 8.60
N ASP A 136 0.08 20.59 7.91
CA ASP A 136 0.08 20.67 6.46
C ASP A 136 0.15 19.26 5.84
N ALA A 137 -0.57 19.06 4.74
CA ALA A 137 -0.53 17.85 3.94
C ALA A 137 0.62 17.88 2.92
N PHE A 138 1.14 16.71 2.54
CA PHE A 138 2.00 16.60 1.37
C PHE A 138 1.19 16.82 0.10
N VAL A 139 1.76 17.58 -0.84
CA VAL A 139 1.14 17.81 -2.16
C VAL A 139 1.77 16.83 -3.16
N ILE A 140 0.98 15.91 -3.69
CA ILE A 140 1.46 14.98 -4.71
C ILE A 140 1.44 15.68 -6.06
N ARG A 141 2.63 15.98 -6.59
CA ARG A 141 2.83 16.73 -7.81
C ARG A 141 2.78 15.85 -9.07
N SER A 142 3.32 14.66 -8.97
CA SER A 142 3.31 13.67 -10.06
C SER A 142 3.26 12.25 -9.51
N VAL A 143 2.65 11.35 -10.30
CA VAL A 143 2.50 9.93 -9.96
C VAL A 143 2.99 9.08 -11.13
N ALA A 144 3.94 8.18 -10.87
CA ALA A 144 4.25 7.04 -11.72
C ALA A 144 3.69 5.76 -11.09
N VAL A 145 3.29 4.80 -11.92
CA VAL A 145 2.73 3.53 -11.46
C VAL A 145 3.60 2.39 -11.98
N LEU A 146 4.01 1.49 -11.10
CA LEU A 146 4.73 0.26 -11.43
C LEU A 146 3.90 -0.97 -11.06
N PRO A 147 4.14 -2.14 -11.66
CA PRO A 147 3.55 -3.38 -11.18
C PRO A 147 4.15 -3.76 -9.82
N GLU A 148 3.33 -4.32 -8.94
CA GLU A 148 3.79 -4.91 -7.67
C GLU A 148 4.81 -6.02 -7.94
N SER A 149 5.61 -6.38 -6.94
CA SER A 149 6.61 -7.45 -6.93
C SER A 149 7.82 -7.25 -7.87
N ILE A 150 7.62 -6.90 -9.13
CA ILE A 150 8.69 -6.85 -10.15
C ILE A 150 9.84 -5.91 -9.77
N PRO A 151 9.60 -4.69 -9.25
CA PRO A 151 10.69 -3.81 -8.82
C PRO A 151 11.61 -4.40 -7.74
N ALA A 152 11.10 -5.30 -6.89
CA ALA A 152 11.89 -5.97 -5.86
C ALA A 152 13.00 -6.85 -6.46
N GLY A 153 12.82 -7.35 -7.68
CA GLY A 153 13.80 -8.15 -8.39
C GLY A 153 14.88 -7.37 -9.13
N PHE A 154 14.81 -6.05 -9.22
CA PHE A 154 15.71 -5.26 -10.08
C PHE A 154 17.19 -5.43 -9.76
N SER A 155 17.58 -5.46 -8.49
CA SER A 155 18.96 -5.63 -8.08
C SER A 155 19.51 -7.02 -8.43
N VAL A 156 18.69 -8.05 -8.28
CA VAL A 156 19.03 -9.44 -8.63
C VAL A 156 19.13 -9.59 -10.15
N LEU A 157 18.12 -9.09 -10.88
CA LEU A 157 18.06 -9.17 -12.35
C LEU A 157 19.23 -8.47 -13.04
N ALA A 158 19.75 -7.38 -12.45
CA ALA A 158 20.89 -6.65 -12.99
C ALA A 158 22.21 -7.46 -12.93
N GLY A 159 22.31 -8.42 -12.02
CA GLY A 159 23.49 -9.27 -11.83
C GLY A 159 23.42 -10.62 -12.56
N LEU A 160 22.31 -10.94 -13.21
CA LEU A 160 22.11 -12.22 -13.92
C LEU A 160 22.82 -12.22 -15.28
N GLU A 161 23.29 -13.40 -15.70
CA GLU A 161 23.78 -13.65 -17.05
C GLU A 161 22.64 -13.59 -18.09
N ASP A 162 22.97 -13.48 -19.37
CA ASP A 162 21.98 -13.23 -20.45
C ASP A 162 20.98 -14.39 -20.67
N ASP A 163 21.35 -15.61 -20.31
CA ASP A 163 20.52 -16.82 -20.41
C ASP A 163 19.79 -17.16 -19.12
N GLU A 164 19.98 -16.40 -18.07
CA GLU A 164 19.31 -16.59 -16.80
C GLU A 164 17.97 -15.83 -16.69
N SER A 165 17.19 -16.23 -15.73
CA SER A 165 15.89 -15.60 -15.44
C SER A 165 15.59 -15.67 -13.93
N LEU A 166 14.69 -14.82 -13.48
CA LEU A 166 14.24 -14.77 -12.09
C LEU A 166 12.75 -15.10 -12.00
N LEU A 167 12.39 -16.00 -11.10
CA LEU A 167 11.02 -16.21 -10.66
C LEU A 167 10.79 -15.37 -9.40
N ILE A 168 9.92 -14.40 -9.49
CA ILE A 168 9.50 -13.56 -8.36
C ILE A 168 8.16 -14.08 -7.89
N VAL A 169 8.05 -14.41 -6.60
CA VAL A 169 6.81 -14.84 -5.94
C VAL A 169 6.55 -13.86 -4.80
N ASP A 170 5.42 -13.17 -4.87
CA ASP A 170 5.00 -12.18 -3.89
C ASP A 170 3.65 -12.59 -3.28
N LEU A 171 3.68 -12.94 -2.01
CA LEU A 171 2.48 -13.21 -1.22
C LEU A 171 2.14 -11.95 -0.41
N GLY A 172 1.28 -11.14 -0.98
CA GLY A 172 0.79 -9.90 -0.35
C GLY A 172 -0.33 -10.13 0.66
N GLY A 173 -0.89 -9.03 1.16
CA GLY A 173 -2.06 -9.07 2.05
C GLY A 173 -3.31 -9.63 1.37
N THR A 174 -3.50 -9.32 0.09
CA THR A 174 -4.70 -9.67 -0.68
C THR A 174 -4.41 -10.63 -1.83
N THR A 175 -3.28 -10.46 -2.51
CA THR A 175 -2.95 -11.15 -3.76
C THR A 175 -1.71 -12.02 -3.62
N LEU A 176 -1.65 -13.06 -4.45
CA LEU A 176 -0.42 -13.80 -4.75
C LEU A 176 -0.03 -13.49 -6.19
N ASP A 177 1.09 -12.83 -6.37
CA ASP A 177 1.63 -12.46 -7.66
C ASP A 177 2.90 -13.26 -7.99
N VAL A 178 2.96 -13.83 -9.18
CA VAL A 178 4.11 -14.60 -9.66
C VAL A 178 4.54 -14.06 -11.02
N SER A 179 5.83 -13.73 -11.14
CA SER A 179 6.40 -13.20 -12.38
C SER A 179 7.68 -13.93 -12.75
N HIS A 180 7.78 -14.38 -13.99
CA HIS A 180 8.99 -14.90 -14.57
C HIS A 180 9.62 -13.84 -15.47
N VAL A 181 10.80 -13.33 -15.08
CA VAL A 181 11.46 -12.18 -15.68
C VAL A 181 12.84 -12.58 -16.18
N ARG A 182 13.17 -12.24 -17.42
CA ARG A 182 14.50 -12.48 -18.00
C ARG A 182 15.52 -11.50 -17.43
N SER A 183 16.77 -11.92 -17.45
CA SER A 183 17.89 -11.10 -17.00
C SER A 183 17.85 -9.68 -17.59
N LYS A 184 18.41 -8.71 -16.89
CA LYS A 184 18.49 -7.30 -17.31
C LYS A 184 17.14 -6.71 -17.71
N MET A 185 16.03 -7.25 -17.20
CA MET A 185 14.66 -6.81 -17.54
C MET A 185 14.33 -6.86 -19.04
N THR A 186 14.94 -7.76 -19.79
CA THR A 186 14.73 -7.88 -21.25
C THR A 186 13.35 -8.40 -21.63
N GLY A 187 12.59 -8.92 -20.66
CA GLY A 187 11.19 -9.29 -20.85
C GLY A 187 10.58 -10.00 -19.66
N ILE A 188 9.28 -9.80 -19.49
CA ILE A 188 8.43 -10.60 -18.60
C ILE A 188 7.85 -11.70 -19.48
N THR A 189 8.22 -12.95 -19.24
CA THR A 189 7.83 -14.07 -20.08
C THR A 189 6.51 -14.69 -19.66
N LYS A 190 6.19 -14.63 -18.35
CA LYS A 190 4.95 -15.16 -17.81
C LYS A 190 4.61 -14.44 -16.50
N THR A 191 3.34 -14.16 -16.32
CA THR A 191 2.79 -13.71 -15.05
C THR A 191 1.63 -14.61 -14.66
N TRP A 192 1.43 -14.74 -13.36
CA TRP A 192 0.25 -15.35 -12.79
C TRP A 192 -0.11 -14.56 -11.53
N CYS A 193 -1.40 -14.37 -11.31
CA CYS A 193 -1.90 -13.65 -10.13
C CYS A 193 -3.20 -14.31 -9.67
N ASP A 194 -3.34 -14.49 -8.36
CA ASP A 194 -4.63 -14.79 -7.75
C ASP A 194 -5.01 -13.65 -6.81
N PRO A 195 -6.09 -12.93 -7.10
CA PRO A 195 -6.52 -11.76 -6.32
C PRO A 195 -7.22 -12.15 -5.00
N ASN A 196 -7.35 -13.46 -4.71
CA ASN A 196 -8.04 -13.97 -3.53
C ASN A 196 -7.12 -14.83 -2.63
N ILE A 197 -5.84 -14.93 -2.95
CA ILE A 197 -4.85 -15.62 -2.12
C ILE A 197 -3.92 -14.58 -1.51
N GLY A 198 -4.06 -14.36 -0.21
CA GLY A 198 -3.21 -13.43 0.54
C GLY A 198 -3.18 -13.78 2.02
N VAL A 199 -2.26 -13.15 2.75
CA VAL A 199 -2.10 -13.34 4.21
C VAL A 199 -3.38 -13.00 4.96
N SER A 200 -4.23 -12.13 4.42
CA SER A 200 -5.53 -11.76 5.00
C SER A 200 -6.47 -12.94 5.24
N LEU A 201 -6.30 -14.07 4.54
CA LEU A 201 -7.05 -15.30 4.82
C LEU A 201 -6.71 -15.84 6.20
N ILE A 202 -5.43 -15.83 6.59
CA ILE A 202 -4.96 -16.25 7.91
C ILE A 202 -5.43 -15.25 8.96
N THR A 203 -5.23 -13.95 8.72
CA THR A 203 -5.71 -12.85 9.58
C THR A 203 -7.21 -12.98 9.87
N SER A 204 -8.01 -13.25 8.85
CA SER A 204 -9.46 -13.44 9.00
C SER A 204 -9.79 -14.67 9.85
N GLY A 205 -9.08 -15.77 9.66
CA GLY A 205 -9.23 -16.98 10.49
C GLY A 205 -8.92 -16.70 11.97
N VAL A 206 -7.84 -15.95 12.26
CA VAL A 206 -7.50 -15.54 13.64
C VAL A 206 -8.61 -14.68 14.23
N LYS A 207 -9.12 -13.68 13.50
CA LYS A 207 -10.24 -12.82 13.96
C LYS A 207 -11.49 -13.63 14.29
N GLU A 208 -11.82 -14.63 13.47
CA GLU A 208 -12.94 -15.52 13.70
C GLU A 208 -12.74 -16.36 14.96
N GLN A 209 -11.56 -16.95 15.13
CA GLN A 209 -11.24 -17.75 16.32
C GLN A 209 -11.29 -16.90 17.61
N MET A 210 -10.78 -15.68 17.58
CA MET A 210 -10.86 -14.75 18.71
C MET A 210 -12.31 -14.39 19.05
N ALA A 211 -13.14 -14.16 18.05
CA ALA A 211 -14.55 -13.88 18.25
C ALA A 211 -15.31 -15.05 18.85
N VAL A 212 -15.06 -16.28 18.37
CA VAL A 212 -15.76 -17.51 18.80
C VAL A 212 -15.29 -17.99 20.15
N HIS A 213 -13.99 -18.07 20.38
CA HIS A 213 -13.43 -18.72 21.56
C HIS A 213 -13.08 -17.76 22.69
N ALA A 214 -12.71 -16.52 22.39
CA ALA A 214 -12.40 -15.50 23.39
C ALA A 214 -13.50 -14.45 23.56
N ASN A 215 -14.58 -14.53 22.78
CA ASN A 215 -15.67 -13.54 22.76
C ASN A 215 -15.16 -12.10 22.61
N THR A 216 -14.12 -11.92 21.78
CA THR A 216 -13.39 -10.66 21.60
C THR A 216 -13.27 -10.34 20.12
N ARG A 217 -13.61 -9.11 19.73
CA ARG A 217 -13.34 -8.58 18.39
C ARG A 217 -11.97 -7.92 18.38
N VAL A 218 -11.12 -8.34 17.46
CA VAL A 218 -9.78 -7.75 17.26
C VAL A 218 -9.68 -7.09 15.90
N SER A 219 -8.82 -6.07 15.79
CA SER A 219 -8.48 -5.45 14.50
C SER A 219 -7.63 -6.40 13.66
N SER A 220 -7.50 -6.12 12.35
CA SER A 220 -6.58 -6.89 11.50
C SER A 220 -5.14 -6.74 11.97
N PHE A 221 -4.73 -5.52 12.37
CA PHE A 221 -3.40 -5.27 12.94
C PHE A 221 -3.12 -6.11 14.21
N GLN A 222 -4.10 -6.23 15.11
CA GLN A 222 -3.96 -7.09 16.31
C GLN A 222 -3.89 -8.57 15.94
N ALA A 223 -4.68 -9.01 14.97
CA ALA A 223 -4.67 -10.39 14.49
C ALA A 223 -3.33 -10.75 13.83
N ASP A 224 -2.76 -9.85 13.02
CA ASP A 224 -1.45 -10.03 12.39
C ASP A 224 -0.31 -10.14 13.41
N ASN A 225 -0.43 -9.51 14.57
CA ASN A 225 0.56 -9.62 15.67
C ASN A 225 0.43 -10.94 16.49
N ILE A 226 -0.62 -11.74 16.25
CA ILE A 226 -0.81 -13.06 16.88
C ILE A 226 -0.19 -14.16 16.02
N ILE A 227 -0.10 -13.96 14.70
CA ILE A 227 0.49 -14.89 13.73
C ILE A 227 2.01 -14.86 13.82
#